data_c391e03b682f836bbddaeb80cc474c49
#
_entry.id   c391e03b682f836bbddaeb80cc474c49
#
_cell.length_a   1.000
_cell.length_b   1.000
_cell.length_c   1.000
_cell.angle_alpha   90.00
_cell.angle_beta   90.00
_cell.angle_gamma   90.00
#
_symmetry.space_group_name_H-M   'P 1'
#
loop_
_entity.id
_entity.type
_entity.pdbx_description
1 polymer ?
#
loop_
_entity_poly.entity_id
_entity_poly.type
_entity_poly.pdbx_seq_one_letter_code
_entity_poly.pdbx_strand_id
1 'polypeptide(L)'
;MNGVIMMVIAIVVLGGGYLFYGRYLEKKWGIDPNAKTPAYELEDGVDYVPADTNIVFGHQFASIAGAGPINGPIQAAIFGWLPVLLWILIGGVFFGAVQDFASMYASVKNKGRTIGYIIEEYIGKLGKKLFLLFCWLFCILVVAAFADVVAGTFNGFVDDDAGTVSKVAANGAVATTSMLFIVEAVALGCILKYAKLNKWVNTAIAIVMLVAAVAFGLYFPMYLTRETWHILIFIYILIASVAPVTMLLQPRDYLNSYLLIFMIAAAIVGVFVANPSCNLKAFTSFNVDGSYMFPILFVTIACGAVSGFHSLVSSGTASKQIKSEKNMLPVSYGAMIMESMLAVIALIAVASFADGEAAAQGLTTQPQIFAGAIANFLEVIGLPHSLVFTLINLAVSAFALTSLDSVARVGRLSFQEFFIDDDTDMDHLPLYKKVATNKYFSTVITLVLAYLLAKVGYAEIWPLFGSANQLLSVLALIACAVFLKKTKRQGAMLWIPMVFMMAVTFTALGMTICKLGGQFMTTGLSLGNTLQLIFAVLLLILGVIVAIQGIKKLTEKKEAQADKVEETTILE
;
A
#
# COMPACT_ATOMS: atom_id res chain seq x y z
N MET A 1 17.46 -19.75 -15.44
CA MET A 1 16.46 -18.75 -15.85
C MET A 1 17.11 -17.38 -15.85
N ASN A 2 16.74 -16.47 -16.72
CA ASN A 2 17.27 -15.10 -16.69
C ASN A 2 16.14 -14.08 -16.49
N GLY A 3 16.52 -12.84 -16.13
CA GLY A 3 15.56 -11.78 -15.81
C GLY A 3 14.64 -11.42 -16.97
N VAL A 4 15.14 -11.46 -18.22
CA VAL A 4 14.32 -11.16 -19.41
C VAL A 4 13.20 -12.19 -19.60
N ILE A 5 13.48 -13.48 -19.40
CA ILE A 5 12.46 -14.53 -19.50
C ILE A 5 11.39 -14.33 -18.41
N MET A 6 11.79 -14.03 -17.16
CA MET A 6 10.84 -13.73 -16.08
C MET A 6 9.97 -12.52 -16.43
N MET A 7 10.58 -11.47 -16.97
CA MET A 7 9.88 -10.25 -17.39
C MET A 7 8.87 -10.54 -18.51
N VAL A 8 9.26 -11.30 -19.53
CA VAL A 8 8.37 -11.66 -20.66
C VAL A 8 7.19 -12.51 -20.16
N ILE A 9 7.43 -13.49 -19.30
CA ILE A 9 6.36 -14.29 -18.67
C ILE A 9 5.40 -13.36 -17.92
N ALA A 10 5.92 -12.42 -17.14
CA ALA A 10 5.10 -11.47 -16.40
C ALA A 10 4.25 -10.59 -17.34
N ILE A 11 4.85 -10.01 -18.38
CA ILE A 11 4.12 -9.20 -19.38
C ILE A 11 2.99 -10.00 -20.03
N VAL A 12 3.26 -11.25 -20.43
CA VAL A 12 2.25 -12.10 -21.08
C VAL A 12 1.13 -12.47 -20.12
N VAL A 13 1.45 -12.90 -18.90
CA VAL A 13 0.44 -13.35 -17.92
C VAL A 13 -0.36 -12.18 -17.37
N LEU A 14 0.30 -11.12 -16.93
CA LEU A 14 -0.35 -9.94 -16.36
C LEU A 14 -1.13 -9.17 -17.44
N GLY A 15 -0.55 -8.98 -18.61
CA GLY A 15 -1.21 -8.35 -19.76
C GLY A 15 -2.40 -9.19 -20.27
N GLY A 16 -2.22 -10.52 -20.36
CA GLY A 16 -3.32 -11.45 -20.67
C GLY A 16 -4.43 -11.39 -19.62
N GLY A 17 -4.07 -11.36 -18.33
CA GLY A 17 -5.03 -11.17 -17.22
C GLY A 17 -5.87 -9.90 -17.39
N TYR A 18 -5.24 -8.77 -17.71
CA TYR A 18 -5.94 -7.52 -17.99
C TYR A 18 -6.87 -7.63 -19.22
N LEU A 19 -6.35 -8.13 -20.33
CA LEU A 19 -7.08 -8.15 -21.61
C LEU A 19 -8.22 -9.15 -21.64
N PHE A 20 -8.07 -10.31 -21.00
CA PHE A 20 -9.09 -11.38 -21.05
C PHE A 20 -9.93 -11.40 -19.78
N TYR A 21 -9.29 -11.52 -18.62
CA TYR A 21 -10.02 -11.71 -17.37
C TYR A 21 -10.62 -10.39 -16.84
N GLY A 22 -9.89 -9.29 -16.90
CA GLY A 22 -10.40 -7.97 -16.53
C GLY A 22 -11.62 -7.57 -17.37
N ARG A 23 -11.56 -7.75 -18.69
CA ARG A 23 -12.70 -7.47 -19.59
C ARG A 23 -13.87 -8.45 -19.41
N TYR A 24 -13.59 -9.71 -19.02
CA TYR A 24 -14.64 -10.64 -18.63
C TYR A 24 -15.40 -10.13 -17.40
N LEU A 25 -14.71 -9.63 -16.38
CA LEU A 25 -15.32 -9.04 -15.20
C LEU A 25 -16.14 -7.79 -15.53
N GLU A 26 -15.63 -6.92 -16.39
CA GLU A 26 -16.32 -5.72 -16.88
C GLU A 26 -17.69 -6.08 -17.48
N LYS A 27 -17.71 -7.07 -18.36
CA LYS A 27 -18.96 -7.57 -18.96
C LYS A 27 -19.88 -8.22 -17.93
N LYS A 28 -19.32 -9.05 -17.04
CA LYS A 28 -20.09 -9.79 -16.03
C LYS A 28 -20.74 -8.87 -15.00
N TRP A 29 -20.08 -7.80 -14.62
CA TRP A 29 -20.62 -6.82 -13.68
C TRP A 29 -21.48 -5.75 -14.36
N GLY A 30 -21.60 -5.79 -15.69
CA GLY A 30 -22.49 -4.93 -16.46
C GLY A 30 -22.11 -3.46 -16.29
N ILE A 31 -20.87 -3.15 -16.63
CA ILE A 31 -20.36 -1.77 -16.69
C ILE A 31 -21.09 -1.04 -17.81
N ASP A 32 -21.69 0.10 -17.49
CA ASP A 32 -22.38 0.96 -18.46
C ASP A 32 -21.58 2.22 -18.73
N PRO A 33 -20.99 2.35 -19.94
CA PRO A 33 -20.23 3.53 -20.32
C PRO A 33 -21.02 4.85 -20.29
N ASN A 34 -22.36 4.76 -20.40
CA ASN A 34 -23.25 5.90 -20.46
C ASN A 34 -23.85 6.28 -19.09
N ALA A 35 -23.64 5.43 -18.07
CA ALA A 35 -24.13 5.75 -16.72
C ALA A 35 -23.43 6.99 -16.19
N LYS A 36 -24.22 7.87 -15.56
CA LYS A 36 -23.70 9.03 -14.85
C LYS A 36 -22.92 8.55 -13.62
N THR A 37 -21.70 9.03 -13.45
CA THR A 37 -20.85 8.66 -12.32
C THR A 37 -21.00 9.65 -11.17
N PRO A 38 -20.65 9.24 -9.93
CA PRO A 38 -20.68 10.14 -8.78
C PRO A 38 -19.85 11.41 -8.96
N ALA A 39 -18.79 11.35 -9.78
CA ALA A 39 -17.96 12.51 -10.11
C ALA A 39 -18.76 13.67 -10.71
N TYR A 40 -19.80 13.36 -11.50
CA TYR A 40 -20.70 14.34 -12.09
C TYR A 40 -21.98 14.58 -11.29
N GLU A 41 -22.48 13.53 -10.59
CA GLU A 41 -23.74 13.65 -9.84
C GLU A 41 -23.58 14.47 -8.56
N LEU A 42 -22.41 14.38 -7.94
CA LEU A 42 -22.08 14.98 -6.64
C LEU A 42 -20.90 15.94 -6.75
N GLU A 43 -20.67 16.50 -7.93
CA GLU A 43 -19.54 17.42 -8.18
C GLU A 43 -19.53 18.57 -7.18
N ASP A 44 -18.47 18.65 -6.37
CA ASP A 44 -18.28 19.66 -5.33
C ASP A 44 -17.03 20.52 -5.54
N GLY A 45 -16.23 20.18 -6.56
CA GLY A 45 -14.96 20.84 -6.86
C GLY A 45 -13.82 20.55 -5.88
N VAL A 46 -14.02 19.64 -4.91
CA VAL A 46 -13.04 19.29 -3.87
C VAL A 46 -12.72 17.81 -3.90
N ASP A 47 -13.68 16.95 -3.58
CA ASP A 47 -13.55 15.50 -3.57
C ASP A 47 -14.12 14.86 -4.84
N TYR A 48 -15.30 15.30 -5.25
CA TYR A 48 -16.00 14.84 -6.44
C TYR A 48 -15.67 15.77 -7.61
N VAL A 49 -14.65 15.38 -8.39
CA VAL A 49 -14.17 16.15 -9.54
C VAL A 49 -13.94 15.22 -10.71
N PRO A 50 -14.69 15.36 -11.82
CA PRO A 50 -14.46 14.53 -13.00
C PRO A 50 -13.07 14.77 -13.57
N ALA A 51 -12.18 13.77 -13.50
CA ALA A 51 -10.81 13.87 -13.97
C ALA A 51 -10.50 12.90 -15.14
N ASP A 52 -9.50 13.22 -15.95
CA ASP A 52 -9.10 12.37 -17.06
C ASP A 52 -8.54 11.02 -16.55
N THR A 53 -8.85 9.95 -17.26
CA THR A 53 -8.49 8.57 -16.88
C THR A 53 -7.02 8.43 -16.53
N ASN A 54 -6.11 9.05 -17.28
CA ASN A 54 -4.68 8.98 -17.02
C ASN A 54 -4.28 9.67 -15.70
N ILE A 55 -4.99 10.74 -15.33
CA ILE A 55 -4.76 11.46 -14.06
C ILE A 55 -5.24 10.59 -12.90
N VAL A 56 -6.45 10.01 -13.02
CA VAL A 56 -7.01 9.15 -11.98
C VAL A 56 -6.21 7.85 -11.85
N PHE A 57 -5.76 7.27 -12.97
CA PHE A 57 -4.84 6.13 -12.97
C PHE A 57 -3.52 6.45 -12.26
N GLY A 58 -2.90 7.59 -12.60
CA GLY A 58 -1.66 8.03 -11.97
C GLY A 58 -1.83 8.23 -10.46
N HIS A 59 -2.93 8.85 -10.03
CA HIS A 59 -3.25 9.02 -8.62
C HIS A 59 -3.48 7.66 -7.92
N GLN A 60 -4.29 6.78 -8.49
CA GLN A 60 -4.52 5.43 -7.96
C GLN A 60 -3.20 4.67 -7.84
N PHE A 61 -2.43 4.62 -8.94
CA PHE A 61 -1.18 3.86 -8.98
C PHE A 61 -0.12 4.42 -8.03
N ALA A 62 0.09 5.73 -7.98
CA ALA A 62 1.04 6.36 -7.04
C ALA A 62 0.64 6.14 -5.57
N SER A 63 -0.66 6.04 -5.29
CA SER A 63 -1.16 5.80 -3.93
C SER A 63 -1.00 4.35 -3.47
N ILE A 64 -1.14 3.37 -4.38
CA ILE A 64 -1.02 1.95 -4.06
C ILE A 64 0.42 1.43 -4.15
N ALA A 65 1.18 1.86 -5.17
CA ALA A 65 2.55 1.41 -5.43
C ALA A 65 3.57 2.02 -4.47
N GLY A 66 3.39 1.79 -3.17
CA GLY A 66 4.35 2.18 -2.13
C GLY A 66 5.62 1.31 -2.14
N ALA A 67 6.31 1.24 -0.99
CA ALA A 67 7.47 0.36 -0.82
C ALA A 67 7.09 -1.14 -0.76
N GLY A 68 5.81 -1.47 -0.60
CA GLY A 68 5.30 -2.83 -0.43
C GLY A 68 5.64 -3.79 -1.58
N PRO A 69 5.36 -3.46 -2.85
CA PRO A 69 5.66 -4.32 -3.99
C PRO A 69 7.16 -4.56 -4.22
N ILE A 70 8.03 -3.74 -3.63
CA ILE A 70 9.48 -3.93 -3.67
C ILE A 70 9.94 -4.79 -2.49
N ASN A 71 9.54 -4.43 -1.28
CA ASN A 71 10.00 -5.09 -0.06
C ASN A 71 9.51 -6.54 0.04
N GLY A 72 8.24 -6.81 -0.30
CA GLY A 72 7.64 -8.12 -0.17
C GLY A 72 8.35 -9.21 -0.98
N PRO A 73 8.50 -9.07 -2.30
CA PRO A 73 9.19 -10.06 -3.12
C PRO A 73 10.65 -10.30 -2.73
N ILE A 74 11.38 -9.24 -2.35
CA ILE A 74 12.77 -9.35 -1.91
C ILE A 74 12.86 -10.17 -0.62
N GLN A 75 12.00 -9.93 0.36
CA GLN A 75 11.98 -10.73 1.59
C GLN A 75 11.53 -12.17 1.34
N ALA A 76 10.53 -12.37 0.49
CA ALA A 76 9.99 -13.69 0.19
C ALA A 76 10.93 -14.56 -0.69
N ALA A 77 11.97 -13.97 -1.27
CA ALA A 77 12.95 -14.65 -2.12
C ALA A 77 13.67 -15.80 -1.42
N ILE A 78 13.66 -15.85 -0.08
CA ILE A 78 14.17 -16.98 0.71
C ILE A 78 13.54 -18.32 0.32
N PHE A 79 12.30 -18.34 -0.15
CA PHE A 79 11.59 -19.54 -0.60
C PHE A 79 11.94 -19.96 -2.03
N GLY A 80 12.73 -19.16 -2.74
CA GLY A 80 13.08 -19.33 -4.14
C GLY A 80 12.23 -18.49 -5.09
N TRP A 81 12.74 -18.29 -6.34
CA TRP A 81 12.08 -17.38 -7.30
C TRP A 81 10.74 -17.91 -7.83
N LEU A 82 10.58 -19.24 -7.96
CA LEU A 82 9.37 -19.82 -8.58
C LEU A 82 8.10 -19.62 -7.75
N PRO A 83 8.05 -19.97 -6.44
CA PRO A 83 6.84 -19.74 -5.64
C PRO A 83 6.52 -18.25 -5.50
N VAL A 84 7.53 -17.37 -5.42
CA VAL A 84 7.35 -15.93 -5.38
C VAL A 84 6.72 -15.42 -6.67
N LEU A 85 7.28 -15.80 -7.83
CA LEU A 85 6.76 -15.42 -9.14
C LEU A 85 5.33 -15.89 -9.34
N LEU A 86 5.06 -17.16 -9.02
CA LEU A 86 3.72 -17.74 -9.17
C LEU A 86 2.69 -16.99 -8.31
N TRP A 87 3.04 -16.65 -7.05
CA TRP A 87 2.13 -15.92 -6.19
C TRP A 87 1.89 -14.48 -6.69
N ILE A 88 2.91 -13.77 -7.17
CA ILE A 88 2.73 -12.44 -7.76
C ILE A 88 1.79 -12.51 -8.98
N LEU A 89 2.00 -13.45 -9.88
CA LEU A 89 1.21 -13.54 -11.12
C LEU A 89 -0.24 -13.98 -10.86
N ILE A 90 -0.44 -15.03 -10.09
CA ILE A 90 -1.78 -15.57 -9.78
C ILE A 90 -2.52 -14.62 -8.84
N GLY A 91 -1.86 -14.18 -7.77
CA GLY A 91 -2.41 -13.26 -6.78
C GLY A 91 -2.77 -11.91 -7.41
N GLY A 92 -1.88 -11.34 -8.21
CA GLY A 92 -2.11 -10.07 -8.89
C GLY A 92 -3.32 -10.10 -9.81
N VAL A 93 -3.43 -11.11 -10.68
CA VAL A 93 -4.52 -11.22 -11.67
C VAL A 93 -5.86 -11.62 -11.04
N PHE A 94 -5.87 -12.68 -10.22
CA PHE A 94 -7.12 -13.32 -9.79
C PHE A 94 -7.60 -12.88 -8.40
N PHE A 95 -6.75 -12.21 -7.63
CA PHE A 95 -7.06 -11.79 -6.27
C PHE A 95 -7.01 -10.26 -6.14
N GLY A 96 -5.83 -9.65 -6.24
CA GLY A 96 -5.64 -8.22 -6.01
C GLY A 96 -6.38 -7.34 -7.02
N ALA A 97 -6.19 -7.58 -8.32
CA ALA A 97 -6.85 -6.78 -9.35
C ALA A 97 -8.38 -6.97 -9.33
N VAL A 98 -8.87 -8.16 -8.99
CA VAL A 98 -10.32 -8.40 -8.79
C VAL A 98 -10.85 -7.62 -7.61
N GLN A 99 -10.11 -7.61 -6.49
CA GLN A 99 -10.48 -6.86 -5.29
C GLN A 99 -10.54 -5.37 -5.56
N ASP A 100 -9.52 -4.82 -6.21
CA ASP A 100 -9.42 -3.38 -6.49
C ASP A 100 -10.55 -2.93 -7.42
N PHE A 101 -10.81 -3.71 -8.46
CA PHE A 101 -11.92 -3.45 -9.37
C PHE A 101 -13.29 -3.60 -8.71
N ALA A 102 -13.48 -4.62 -7.85
CA ALA A 102 -14.71 -4.81 -7.09
C ALA A 102 -14.96 -3.66 -6.11
N SER A 103 -13.91 -3.20 -5.41
CA SER A 103 -13.98 -2.10 -4.45
C SER A 103 -14.33 -0.77 -5.14
N MET A 104 -13.71 -0.49 -6.28
CA MET A 104 -14.03 0.69 -7.09
C MET A 104 -15.46 0.62 -7.64
N TYR A 105 -15.85 -0.52 -8.20
CA TYR A 105 -17.19 -0.75 -8.73
C TYR A 105 -18.26 -0.59 -7.64
N ALA A 106 -18.06 -1.22 -6.48
CA ALA A 106 -18.97 -1.09 -5.36
C ALA A 106 -19.10 0.36 -4.89
N SER A 107 -17.99 1.11 -4.84
CA SER A 107 -17.97 2.52 -4.46
C SER A 107 -18.72 3.39 -5.49
N VAL A 108 -18.40 3.27 -6.78
CA VAL A 108 -19.07 4.05 -7.85
C VAL A 108 -20.57 3.80 -7.85
N LYS A 109 -21.01 2.53 -7.69
CA LYS A 109 -22.43 2.19 -7.61
C LYS A 109 -23.12 2.63 -6.30
N ASN A 110 -22.35 2.97 -5.28
CA ASN A 110 -22.81 3.52 -4.01
C ASN A 110 -22.41 5.00 -3.84
N LYS A 111 -22.54 5.80 -4.91
CA LYS A 111 -22.32 7.26 -4.91
C LYS A 111 -20.92 7.68 -4.46
N GLY A 112 -19.88 6.90 -4.82
CA GLY A 112 -18.49 7.20 -4.45
C GLY A 112 -18.18 7.01 -2.95
N ARG A 113 -19.01 6.25 -2.22
CA ARG A 113 -18.83 6.01 -0.79
C ARG A 113 -17.70 5.01 -0.52
N THR A 114 -17.04 5.17 0.63
CA THR A 114 -15.92 4.32 1.06
C THR A 114 -16.36 2.88 1.36
N ILE A 115 -15.40 1.94 1.38
CA ILE A 115 -15.67 0.55 1.74
C ILE A 115 -16.23 0.41 3.17
N GLY A 116 -15.86 1.30 4.08
CA GLY A 116 -16.40 1.35 5.44
C GLY A 116 -17.90 1.67 5.46
N TYR A 117 -18.35 2.57 4.60
CA TYR A 117 -19.77 2.86 4.42
C TYR A 117 -20.51 1.67 3.79
N ILE A 118 -19.89 1.00 2.80
CA ILE A 118 -20.44 -0.21 2.19
C ILE A 118 -20.63 -1.31 3.25
N ILE A 119 -19.66 -1.44 4.18
CA ILE A 119 -19.80 -2.36 5.32
C ILE A 119 -20.97 -1.96 6.21
N GLU A 120 -21.15 -0.68 6.52
CA GLU A 120 -22.28 -0.21 7.31
C GLU A 120 -23.62 -0.52 6.66
N GLU A 121 -23.77 -0.16 5.38
CA GLU A 121 -25.00 -0.32 4.60
C GLU A 121 -25.41 -1.80 4.44
N TYR A 122 -24.41 -2.69 4.24
CA TYR A 122 -24.68 -4.08 3.87
C TYR A 122 -24.48 -5.08 5.02
N ILE A 123 -23.65 -4.75 6.02
CA ILE A 123 -23.31 -5.62 7.16
C ILE A 123 -23.89 -5.07 8.46
N GLY A 124 -23.87 -3.74 8.64
CA GLY A 124 -24.49 -3.04 9.77
C GLY A 124 -23.54 -2.14 10.57
N LYS A 125 -24.10 -1.30 11.46
CA LYS A 125 -23.38 -0.30 12.28
C LYS A 125 -22.25 -0.90 13.12
N LEU A 126 -22.43 -2.08 13.70
CA LEU A 126 -21.38 -2.76 14.47
C LEU A 126 -20.20 -3.14 13.56
N GLY A 127 -20.50 -3.65 12.35
CA GLY A 127 -19.48 -3.96 11.34
C GLY A 127 -18.63 -2.75 10.98
N LYS A 128 -19.23 -1.57 10.79
CA LYS A 128 -18.52 -0.30 10.56
C LYS A 128 -17.57 0.05 11.71
N LYS A 129 -18.04 0.02 12.96
CA LYS A 129 -17.20 0.36 14.12
C LYS A 129 -16.00 -0.57 14.25
N LEU A 130 -16.23 -1.89 14.13
CA LEU A 130 -15.15 -2.87 14.15
C LEU A 130 -14.17 -2.69 12.99
N PHE A 131 -14.67 -2.36 11.82
CA PHE A 131 -13.84 -2.05 10.65
C PHE A 131 -13.00 -0.79 10.84
N LEU A 132 -13.56 0.30 11.39
CA LEU A 132 -12.82 1.53 11.69
C LEU A 132 -11.70 1.30 12.71
N LEU A 133 -11.99 0.53 13.77
CA LEU A 133 -10.98 0.13 14.74
C LEU A 133 -9.88 -0.71 14.09
N PHE A 134 -10.26 -1.65 13.23
CA PHE A 134 -9.32 -2.45 12.45
C PHE A 134 -8.44 -1.57 11.55
N CYS A 135 -9.04 -0.64 10.81
CA CYS A 135 -8.31 0.31 9.96
C CYS A 135 -7.32 1.16 10.76
N TRP A 136 -7.70 1.62 11.96
CA TRP A 136 -6.80 2.37 12.82
C TRP A 136 -5.59 1.56 13.25
N LEU A 137 -5.80 0.32 13.74
CA LEU A 137 -4.71 -0.59 14.11
C LEU A 137 -3.81 -0.92 12.92
N PHE A 138 -4.40 -1.16 11.76
CA PHE A 138 -3.67 -1.37 10.50
C PHE A 138 -2.80 -0.17 10.13
N CYS A 139 -3.35 1.05 10.21
CA CYS A 139 -2.59 2.26 9.92
C CYS A 139 -1.39 2.45 10.85
N ILE A 140 -1.51 2.09 12.13
CA ILE A 140 -0.40 2.12 13.09
C ILE A 140 0.72 1.16 12.64
N LEU A 141 0.39 -0.05 12.20
CA LEU A 141 1.36 -1.02 11.70
C LEU A 141 2.07 -0.54 10.42
N VAL A 142 1.32 0.05 9.49
CA VAL A 142 1.90 0.62 8.26
C VAL A 142 2.87 1.74 8.58
N VAL A 143 2.47 2.68 9.44
CA VAL A 143 3.33 3.79 9.85
C VAL A 143 4.59 3.27 10.52
N ALA A 144 4.48 2.29 11.42
CA ALA A 144 5.63 1.69 12.10
C ALA A 144 6.60 1.03 11.12
N ALA A 145 6.09 0.16 10.23
CA ALA A 145 6.92 -0.58 9.29
C ALA A 145 7.61 0.35 8.26
N PHE A 146 6.87 1.28 7.65
CA PHE A 146 7.42 2.14 6.60
C PHE A 146 8.34 3.23 7.16
N ALA A 147 8.06 3.76 8.34
CA ALA A 147 8.96 4.72 8.99
C ALA A 147 10.32 4.08 9.29
N ASP A 148 10.35 2.82 9.71
CA ASP A 148 11.59 2.11 9.96
C ASP A 148 12.35 1.76 8.68
N VAL A 149 11.66 1.37 7.60
CA VAL A 149 12.27 1.19 6.27
C VAL A 149 12.93 2.47 5.78
N VAL A 150 12.24 3.61 5.88
CA VAL A 150 12.78 4.91 5.46
C VAL A 150 13.98 5.32 6.34
N ALA A 151 13.87 5.16 7.67
CA ALA A 151 14.96 5.46 8.60
C ALA A 151 16.20 4.59 8.32
N GLY A 152 16.00 3.30 7.99
CA GLY A 152 17.08 2.41 7.57
C GLY A 152 17.74 2.83 6.25
N THR A 153 16.93 3.27 5.29
CA THR A 153 17.42 3.75 3.98
C THR A 153 18.23 5.05 4.10
N PHE A 154 17.86 5.92 5.06
CA PHE A 154 18.56 7.19 5.31
C PHE A 154 19.73 7.05 6.27
N ASN A 155 19.93 5.89 6.89
CA ASN A 155 21.02 5.70 7.85
C ASN A 155 22.38 5.95 7.20
N GLY A 156 23.04 7.02 7.61
CA GLY A 156 24.34 7.45 7.08
C GLY A 156 25.54 6.65 7.61
N PHE A 157 25.31 5.64 8.45
CA PHE A 157 26.36 4.85 9.10
C PHE A 157 26.08 3.34 8.95
N VAL A 158 27.14 2.58 8.73
CA VAL A 158 27.11 1.10 8.74
C VAL A 158 28.20 0.64 9.70
N ASP A 159 27.83 -0.28 10.59
CA ASP A 159 28.79 -0.94 11.49
C ASP A 159 29.46 -2.07 10.71
N ASP A 160 30.80 -2.05 10.72
CA ASP A 160 31.62 -3.12 10.16
C ASP A 160 31.71 -4.29 11.16
N ASP A 161 31.92 -5.52 10.68
CA ASP A 161 32.11 -6.71 11.55
C ASP A 161 33.22 -6.54 12.59
N ALA A 162 34.11 -5.58 12.37
CA ALA A 162 35.17 -5.17 13.29
C ALA A 162 34.74 -4.11 14.32
N GLY A 163 33.46 -3.68 14.33
CA GLY A 163 32.96 -2.62 15.21
C GLY A 163 33.36 -1.21 14.79
N THR A 164 33.84 -1.03 13.56
CA THR A 164 34.18 0.30 13.01
C THR A 164 32.96 0.90 12.33
N VAL A 165 32.54 2.09 12.76
CA VAL A 165 31.43 2.84 12.15
C VAL A 165 31.93 3.56 10.91
N SER A 166 31.48 3.16 9.72
CA SER A 166 31.80 3.82 8.46
C SER A 166 30.65 4.67 7.94
N LYS A 167 30.98 5.78 7.25
CA LYS A 167 30.00 6.67 6.61
C LYS A 167 29.62 6.15 5.24
N VAL A 168 28.31 6.07 4.96
CA VAL A 168 27.77 5.67 3.66
C VAL A 168 27.25 6.90 2.92
N ALA A 169 28.05 7.43 2.00
CA ALA A 169 27.74 8.64 1.26
C ALA A 169 26.45 8.52 0.42
N ALA A 170 26.18 7.34 -0.14
CA ALA A 170 24.99 7.10 -0.93
C ALA A 170 23.70 7.26 -0.11
N ASN A 171 23.66 6.70 1.11
CA ASN A 171 22.51 6.85 2.01
C ASN A 171 22.35 8.30 2.47
N GLY A 172 23.45 8.97 2.79
CA GLY A 172 23.45 10.38 3.12
C GLY A 172 22.94 11.28 1.98
N ALA A 173 23.29 10.94 0.74
CA ALA A 173 22.80 11.64 -0.46
C ALA A 173 21.28 11.46 -0.62
N VAL A 174 20.77 10.24 -0.45
CA VAL A 174 19.33 9.96 -0.50
C VAL A 174 18.59 10.73 0.59
N ALA A 175 19.13 10.75 1.82
CA ALA A 175 18.55 11.48 2.94
C ALA A 175 18.47 12.98 2.67
N THR A 176 19.58 13.61 2.24
CA THR A 176 19.62 15.03 1.88
C THR A 176 18.64 15.36 0.76
N THR A 177 18.64 14.56 -0.31
CA THR A 177 17.73 14.76 -1.45
C THR A 177 16.27 14.65 -1.02
N SER A 178 15.93 13.66 -0.18
CA SER A 178 14.56 13.47 0.32
C SER A 178 14.07 14.63 1.18
N MET A 179 14.94 15.20 2.01
CA MET A 179 14.60 16.38 2.82
C MET A 179 14.40 17.63 1.94
N LEU A 180 15.28 17.84 0.95
CA LEU A 180 15.10 18.91 -0.03
C LEU A 180 13.83 18.74 -0.85
N PHE A 181 13.51 17.51 -1.24
CA PHE A 181 12.31 17.20 -2.00
C PHE A 181 11.01 17.60 -1.28
N ILE A 182 10.96 17.51 0.05
CA ILE A 182 9.84 18.02 0.84
C ILE A 182 9.72 19.54 0.72
N VAL A 183 10.86 20.25 0.82
CA VAL A 183 10.91 21.72 0.68
C VAL A 183 10.51 22.14 -0.74
N GLU A 184 11.04 21.46 -1.74
CA GLU A 184 10.71 21.67 -3.15
C GLU A 184 9.24 21.43 -3.45
N ALA A 185 8.63 20.42 -2.84
CA ALA A 185 7.20 20.16 -2.99
C ALA A 185 6.34 21.34 -2.50
N VAL A 186 6.70 21.93 -1.36
CA VAL A 186 6.01 23.13 -0.84
C VAL A 186 6.23 24.33 -1.79
N ALA A 187 7.47 24.54 -2.24
CA ALA A 187 7.80 25.62 -3.18
C ALA A 187 7.05 25.47 -4.51
N LEU A 188 7.04 24.25 -5.07
CA LEU A 188 6.27 23.94 -6.28
C LEU A 188 4.77 24.14 -6.07
N GLY A 189 4.24 23.75 -4.92
CA GLY A 189 2.85 24.00 -4.56
C GLY A 189 2.48 25.47 -4.59
N CYS A 190 3.35 26.33 -4.08
CA CYS A 190 3.20 27.79 -4.19
C CYS A 190 3.25 28.27 -5.65
N ILE A 191 4.19 27.76 -6.45
CA ILE A 191 4.31 28.10 -7.88
C ILE A 191 3.03 27.69 -8.63
N LEU A 192 2.58 26.46 -8.47
CA LEU A 192 1.37 25.93 -9.12
C LEU A 192 0.12 26.75 -8.78
N LYS A 193 0.01 27.20 -7.52
CA LYS A 193 -1.14 27.95 -7.02
C LYS A 193 -1.15 29.40 -7.49
N TYR A 194 0.00 30.07 -7.51
CA TYR A 194 0.06 31.52 -7.73
C TYR A 194 0.52 31.93 -9.12
N ALA A 195 1.42 31.15 -9.76
CA ALA A 195 2.01 31.55 -11.04
C ALA A 195 1.15 31.24 -12.27
N LYS A 196 0.13 30.33 -12.15
CA LYS A 196 -0.79 29.93 -13.25
C LYS A 196 -0.07 29.65 -14.59
N LEU A 197 1.09 28.98 -14.55
CA LEU A 197 1.93 28.70 -15.70
C LEU A 197 1.34 27.56 -16.55
N ASN A 198 1.80 27.45 -17.81
CA ASN A 198 1.44 26.36 -18.70
C ASN A 198 1.92 25.01 -18.12
N LYS A 199 1.16 23.93 -18.35
CA LYS A 199 1.46 22.57 -17.88
C LYS A 199 2.90 22.14 -18.22
N TRP A 200 3.37 22.41 -19.42
CA TRP A 200 4.74 22.05 -19.84
C TRP A 200 5.83 22.82 -19.07
N VAL A 201 5.58 24.08 -18.76
CA VAL A 201 6.48 24.91 -17.95
C VAL A 201 6.54 24.38 -16.50
N ASN A 202 5.38 24.05 -15.93
CA ASN A 202 5.32 23.44 -14.59
C ASN A 202 6.08 22.11 -14.53
N THR A 203 5.93 21.27 -15.57
CA THR A 203 6.69 20.02 -15.67
C THR A 203 8.19 20.27 -15.77
N ALA A 204 8.61 21.22 -16.60
CA ALA A 204 10.03 21.57 -16.72
C ALA A 204 10.62 22.08 -15.41
N ILE A 205 9.90 22.95 -14.67
CA ILE A 205 10.30 23.44 -13.35
C ILE A 205 10.44 22.26 -12.38
N ALA A 206 9.45 21.36 -12.33
CA ALA A 206 9.47 20.18 -11.46
C ALA A 206 10.70 19.29 -11.73
N ILE A 207 11.02 19.04 -13.01
CA ILE A 207 12.20 18.23 -13.39
C ILE A 207 13.50 18.95 -13.00
N VAL A 208 13.61 20.25 -13.25
CA VAL A 208 14.81 21.03 -12.89
C VAL A 208 15.02 21.03 -11.36
N MET A 209 13.97 21.23 -10.58
CA MET A 209 14.03 21.17 -9.12
C MET A 209 14.50 19.78 -8.66
N LEU A 210 13.90 18.72 -9.18
CA LEU A 210 14.31 17.35 -8.85
C LEU A 210 15.79 17.08 -9.16
N VAL A 211 16.26 17.47 -10.35
CA VAL A 211 17.67 17.31 -10.73
C VAL A 211 18.60 18.12 -9.82
N ALA A 212 18.19 19.34 -9.44
CA ALA A 212 18.94 20.18 -8.53
C ALA A 212 19.03 19.57 -7.12
N ALA A 213 17.93 19.01 -6.59
CA ALA A 213 17.93 18.34 -5.30
C ALA A 213 18.84 17.10 -5.28
N VAL A 214 18.80 16.29 -6.34
CA VAL A 214 19.67 15.11 -6.47
C VAL A 214 21.14 15.53 -6.55
N ALA A 215 21.46 16.52 -7.40
CA ALA A 215 22.82 17.04 -7.50
C ALA A 215 23.32 17.58 -6.14
N PHE A 216 22.49 18.36 -5.45
CA PHE A 216 22.84 18.88 -4.12
C PHE A 216 23.07 17.74 -3.12
N GLY A 217 22.19 16.73 -3.08
CA GLY A 217 22.34 15.59 -2.18
C GLY A 217 23.62 14.78 -2.41
N LEU A 218 24.02 14.60 -3.68
CA LEU A 218 25.28 13.92 -4.03
C LEU A 218 26.53 14.69 -3.56
N TYR A 219 26.49 16.04 -3.59
CA TYR A 219 27.62 16.87 -3.14
C TYR A 219 27.63 17.11 -1.62
N PHE A 220 26.47 17.11 -0.98
CA PHE A 220 26.31 17.41 0.45
C PHE A 220 25.51 16.32 1.18
N PRO A 221 26.05 15.09 1.29
CA PRO A 221 25.37 14.00 1.96
C PRO A 221 25.23 14.25 3.47
N MET A 222 24.04 14.03 4.02
CA MET A 222 23.74 14.16 5.44
C MET A 222 23.95 12.83 6.17
N TYR A 223 24.75 12.85 7.23
CA TYR A 223 25.04 11.64 8.00
C TYR A 223 24.36 11.72 9.37
N LEU A 224 23.23 11.03 9.53
CA LEU A 224 22.53 10.85 10.79
C LEU A 224 22.29 9.36 11.02
N THR A 225 22.13 8.98 12.30
CA THR A 225 21.84 7.62 12.69
C THR A 225 20.38 7.24 12.41
N ARG A 226 20.09 5.95 12.26
CA ARG A 226 18.73 5.42 12.10
C ARG A 226 17.78 5.91 13.19
N GLU A 227 18.23 5.98 14.45
CA GLU A 227 17.42 6.47 15.55
C GLU A 227 17.05 7.95 15.43
N THR A 228 18.00 8.79 15.00
CA THR A 228 17.74 10.20 14.73
C THR A 228 16.74 10.35 13.60
N TRP A 229 16.87 9.55 12.54
CA TRP A 229 15.92 9.54 11.44
C TRP A 229 14.52 9.11 11.87
N HIS A 230 14.38 8.12 12.76
CA HIS A 230 13.08 7.78 13.34
C HIS A 230 12.39 9.01 13.93
N ILE A 231 13.10 9.76 14.79
CA ILE A 231 12.53 10.95 15.44
C ILE A 231 12.12 11.99 14.40
N LEU A 232 13.01 12.31 13.44
CA LEU A 232 12.74 13.31 12.42
C LEU A 232 11.56 12.91 11.51
N ILE A 233 11.47 11.65 11.10
CA ILE A 233 10.37 11.12 10.28
C ILE A 233 9.06 11.23 11.05
N PHE A 234 8.99 10.85 12.33
CA PHE A 234 7.76 10.95 13.12
C PHE A 234 7.34 12.40 13.35
N ILE A 235 8.27 13.34 13.55
CA ILE A 235 7.98 14.78 13.60
C ILE A 235 7.41 15.25 12.24
N TYR A 236 8.03 14.82 11.14
CA TYR A 236 7.55 15.13 9.80
C TYR A 236 6.13 14.62 9.57
N ILE A 237 5.85 13.35 9.88
CA ILE A 237 4.51 12.75 9.72
C ILE A 237 3.46 13.47 10.58
N LEU A 238 3.83 13.88 11.80
CA LEU A 238 2.95 14.67 12.66
C LEU A 238 2.52 15.97 11.98
N ILE A 239 3.47 16.71 11.42
CA ILE A 239 3.20 17.95 10.68
C ILE A 239 2.37 17.66 9.43
N ALA A 240 2.77 16.68 8.61
CA ALA A 240 2.12 16.32 7.36
C ALA A 240 0.67 15.83 7.56
N SER A 241 0.42 15.07 8.64
CA SER A 241 -0.93 14.57 8.96
C SER A 241 -1.92 15.68 9.31
N VAL A 242 -1.46 16.80 9.85
CA VAL A 242 -2.32 17.93 10.29
C VAL A 242 -2.38 19.06 9.26
N ALA A 243 -1.38 19.13 8.36
CA ALA A 243 -1.27 20.16 7.32
C ALA A 243 -2.37 20.01 6.25
N PRO A 244 -2.78 21.12 5.57
CA PRO A 244 -3.69 21.06 4.43
C PRO A 244 -3.12 20.21 3.28
N VAL A 245 -3.97 19.36 2.69
CA VAL A 245 -3.59 18.45 1.58
C VAL A 245 -3.00 19.21 0.39
N THR A 246 -3.59 20.34 0.06
CA THR A 246 -3.20 21.17 -1.09
C THR A 246 -1.82 21.81 -0.95
N MET A 247 -1.31 21.94 0.28
CA MET A 247 -0.05 22.64 0.54
C MET A 247 1.17 21.71 0.46
N LEU A 248 1.03 20.46 0.88
CA LEU A 248 2.16 19.52 0.97
C LEU A 248 1.95 18.26 0.11
N LEU A 249 0.81 17.57 0.26
CA LEU A 249 0.61 16.27 -0.38
C LEU A 249 0.48 16.38 -1.90
N GLN A 250 -0.44 17.21 -2.40
CA GLN A 250 -0.67 17.32 -3.86
C GLN A 250 0.59 17.69 -4.66
N PRO A 251 1.38 18.73 -4.30
CA PRO A 251 2.58 19.07 -5.04
C PRO A 251 3.66 17.98 -4.96
N ARG A 252 3.77 17.31 -3.80
CA ARG A 252 4.72 16.22 -3.62
C ARG A 252 4.33 15.01 -4.46
N ASP A 253 3.06 14.62 -4.49
CA ASP A 253 2.57 13.51 -5.29
C ASP A 253 2.76 13.78 -6.79
N TYR A 254 2.63 15.04 -7.21
CA TYR A 254 2.96 15.46 -8.58
C TYR A 254 4.43 15.22 -8.92
N LEU A 255 5.37 15.62 -8.05
CA LEU A 255 6.80 15.33 -8.23
C LEU A 255 7.09 13.81 -8.19
N ASN A 256 6.47 13.09 -7.25
CA ASN A 256 6.64 11.65 -7.11
C ASN A 256 6.19 10.88 -8.35
N SER A 257 5.17 11.35 -9.08
CA SER A 257 4.72 10.68 -10.30
C SER A 257 5.81 10.62 -11.37
N TYR A 258 6.65 11.63 -11.48
CA TYR A 258 7.80 11.61 -12.39
C TYR A 258 8.88 10.62 -11.95
N LEU A 259 9.17 10.58 -10.66
CA LEU A 259 10.11 9.60 -10.10
C LEU A 259 9.62 8.16 -10.31
N LEU A 260 8.32 7.92 -10.15
CA LEU A 260 7.71 6.60 -10.37
C LEU A 260 7.86 6.15 -11.83
N ILE A 261 7.48 7.01 -12.76
CA ILE A 261 7.59 6.71 -14.21
C ILE A 261 9.05 6.45 -14.56
N PHE A 262 9.97 7.30 -14.06
CA PHE A 262 11.40 7.12 -14.28
C PHE A 262 11.89 5.79 -13.70
N MET A 263 11.55 5.47 -12.45
CA MET A 263 11.97 4.24 -11.77
C MET A 263 11.52 2.99 -12.53
N ILE A 264 10.25 2.93 -12.95
CA ILE A 264 9.72 1.78 -13.68
C ILE A 264 10.35 1.67 -15.05
N ALA A 265 10.47 2.78 -15.79
CA ALA A 265 11.10 2.78 -17.10
C ALA A 265 12.58 2.37 -17.01
N ALA A 266 13.32 2.92 -16.07
CA ALA A 266 14.71 2.59 -15.80
C ALA A 266 14.87 1.10 -15.46
N ALA A 267 14.00 0.57 -14.60
CA ALA A 267 14.03 -0.83 -14.20
C ALA A 267 13.72 -1.79 -15.37
N ILE A 268 12.69 -1.48 -16.18
CA ILE A 268 12.35 -2.28 -17.37
C ILE A 268 13.51 -2.25 -18.38
N VAL A 269 14.02 -1.08 -18.73
CA VAL A 269 15.16 -0.92 -19.64
C VAL A 269 16.37 -1.66 -19.10
N GLY A 270 16.67 -1.48 -17.81
CA GLY A 270 17.79 -2.16 -17.15
C GLY A 270 17.72 -3.68 -17.26
N VAL A 271 16.56 -4.29 -17.00
CA VAL A 271 16.37 -5.75 -17.12
C VAL A 271 16.59 -6.23 -18.56
N PHE A 272 16.05 -5.52 -19.56
CA PHE A 272 16.22 -5.93 -20.95
C PHE A 272 17.65 -5.75 -21.47
N VAL A 273 18.36 -4.71 -21.04
CA VAL A 273 19.72 -4.41 -21.49
C VAL A 273 20.74 -5.30 -20.79
N ALA A 274 20.65 -5.42 -19.46
CA ALA A 274 21.61 -6.22 -18.68
C ALA A 274 21.34 -7.72 -18.78
N ASN A 275 20.11 -8.13 -19.06
CA ASN A 275 19.69 -9.54 -19.10
C ASN A 275 20.24 -10.35 -17.91
N PRO A 276 19.94 -9.93 -16.65
CA PRO A 276 20.59 -10.49 -15.48
C PRO A 276 20.29 -11.99 -15.33
N SER A 277 21.30 -12.75 -14.91
CA SER A 277 21.13 -14.15 -14.54
C SER A 277 20.37 -14.25 -13.22
N CYS A 278 19.54 -15.30 -13.09
CA CYS A 278 18.89 -15.60 -11.81
C CYS A 278 19.77 -16.52 -10.98
N ASN A 279 20.32 -16.01 -9.90
CA ASN A 279 21.21 -16.75 -8.98
C ASN A 279 20.43 -17.44 -7.84
N LEU A 280 19.14 -17.12 -7.66
CA LEU A 280 18.28 -17.80 -6.69
C LEU A 280 17.92 -19.21 -7.14
N LYS A 281 17.75 -20.13 -6.17
CA LYS A 281 17.15 -21.43 -6.41
C LYS A 281 15.72 -21.30 -6.91
N ALA A 282 15.28 -22.23 -7.75
CA ALA A 282 13.88 -22.23 -8.19
C ALA A 282 12.94 -22.44 -7.01
N PHE A 283 13.27 -23.36 -6.15
CA PHE A 283 12.58 -23.66 -4.90
C PHE A 283 13.61 -24.00 -3.82
N THR A 284 13.49 -23.42 -2.64
CA THR A 284 14.41 -23.67 -1.53
C THR A 284 13.86 -24.77 -0.62
N SER A 285 12.78 -24.49 0.09
CA SER A 285 12.11 -25.42 1.01
C SER A 285 10.74 -24.88 1.40
N PHE A 286 9.87 -25.76 1.93
CA PHE A 286 8.62 -25.35 2.59
C PHE A 286 8.84 -24.72 3.97
N ASN A 287 10.01 -24.93 4.57
CA ASN A 287 10.42 -24.31 5.82
C ASN A 287 11.88 -23.85 5.69
N VAL A 288 12.11 -22.55 5.78
CA VAL A 288 13.43 -21.92 5.74
C VAL A 288 13.63 -21.21 7.08
N ASP A 289 14.57 -21.67 7.87
CA ASP A 289 14.94 -21.13 9.18
C ASP A 289 13.74 -20.85 10.11
N GLY A 290 12.79 -21.79 10.16
CA GLY A 290 11.57 -21.67 10.96
C GLY A 290 10.46 -20.86 10.30
N SER A 291 10.68 -20.29 9.13
CA SER A 291 9.67 -19.58 8.33
C SER A 291 8.98 -20.58 7.39
N TYR A 292 7.72 -20.88 7.65
CA TYR A 292 6.92 -21.76 6.80
C TYR A 292 6.42 -21.01 5.57
N MET A 293 6.59 -21.59 4.37
CA MET A 293 6.13 -20.97 3.12
C MET A 293 4.64 -20.64 3.16
N PHE A 294 3.79 -21.54 3.67
CA PHE A 294 2.42 -21.20 4.01
C PHE A 294 2.34 -20.94 5.54
N PRO A 295 1.90 -19.78 5.97
CA PRO A 295 1.32 -18.67 5.22
C PRO A 295 2.31 -17.54 4.87
N ILE A 296 3.58 -17.62 5.30
CA ILE A 296 4.53 -16.49 5.32
C ILE A 296 4.79 -15.92 3.92
N LEU A 297 4.99 -16.75 2.89
CA LEU A 297 5.15 -16.28 1.51
C LEU A 297 4.01 -15.33 1.10
N PHE A 298 2.78 -15.74 1.40
CA PHE A 298 1.56 -15.05 0.98
C PHE A 298 1.39 -13.71 1.70
N VAL A 299 1.65 -13.66 3.00
CA VAL A 299 1.53 -12.40 3.77
C VAL A 299 2.71 -11.46 3.55
N THR A 300 3.89 -11.98 3.23
CA THR A 300 5.08 -11.17 2.94
C THR A 300 4.93 -10.42 1.62
N ILE A 301 4.39 -11.09 0.57
CA ILE A 301 4.07 -10.45 -0.71
C ILE A 301 2.62 -9.96 -0.67
N ALA A 302 2.33 -9.01 0.19
CA ALA A 302 0.99 -8.44 0.29
C ALA A 302 0.71 -7.51 -0.91
N CYS A 303 1.36 -6.38 -0.99
CA CYS A 303 1.05 -5.34 -1.98
C CYS A 303 1.23 -5.79 -3.43
N GLY A 304 2.29 -6.54 -3.74
CA GLY A 304 2.54 -7.02 -5.11
C GLY A 304 1.58 -8.11 -5.63
N ALA A 305 0.72 -8.67 -4.76
CA ALA A 305 -0.24 -9.71 -5.11
C ALA A 305 -1.67 -9.40 -4.67
N VAL A 306 -1.89 -9.07 -3.38
CA VAL A 306 -3.21 -8.74 -2.82
C VAL A 306 -3.04 -7.76 -1.66
N SER A 307 -3.65 -6.59 -1.73
CA SER A 307 -3.54 -5.57 -0.68
C SER A 307 -4.90 -4.99 -0.30
N GLY A 308 -5.22 -5.06 0.98
CA GLY A 308 -6.46 -4.47 1.50
C GLY A 308 -6.44 -2.94 1.46
N PHE A 309 -5.27 -2.32 1.60
CA PHE A 309 -5.11 -0.87 1.52
C PHE A 309 -5.60 -0.31 0.17
N HIS A 310 -5.43 -1.07 -0.91
CA HIS A 310 -5.93 -0.67 -2.23
C HIS A 310 -7.43 -0.44 -2.26
N SER A 311 -8.20 -1.23 -1.51
CA SER A 311 -9.65 -1.05 -1.42
C SER A 311 -10.04 0.29 -0.80
N LEU A 312 -9.24 0.80 0.16
CA LEU A 312 -9.45 2.12 0.76
C LEU A 312 -9.16 3.24 -0.23
N VAL A 313 -8.09 3.12 -1.03
CA VAL A 313 -7.74 4.09 -2.07
C VAL A 313 -8.77 4.07 -3.20
N SER A 314 -9.09 2.89 -3.73
CA SER A 314 -10.03 2.71 -4.83
C SER A 314 -11.43 3.23 -4.51
N SER A 315 -11.92 3.01 -3.26
CA SER A 315 -13.25 3.45 -2.84
C SER A 315 -13.28 4.84 -2.20
N GLY A 316 -12.16 5.30 -1.64
CA GLY A 316 -12.11 6.57 -0.89
C GLY A 316 -11.87 7.80 -1.73
N THR A 317 -11.07 7.68 -2.79
CA THR A 317 -10.60 8.82 -3.58
C THR A 317 -10.81 8.64 -5.09
N ALA A 318 -10.28 7.58 -5.69
CA ALA A 318 -10.31 7.41 -7.14
C ALA A 318 -11.74 7.26 -7.69
N SER A 319 -12.62 6.56 -6.99
CA SER A 319 -14.04 6.36 -7.39
C SER A 319 -14.81 7.67 -7.54
N LYS A 320 -14.44 8.71 -6.80
CA LYS A 320 -15.06 10.04 -6.84
C LYS A 320 -14.62 10.89 -8.04
N GLN A 321 -13.60 10.42 -8.78
CA GLN A 321 -13.02 11.15 -9.91
C GLN A 321 -13.26 10.46 -11.27
N ILE A 322 -13.91 9.30 -11.28
CA ILE A 322 -14.19 8.51 -12.49
C ILE A 322 -15.24 9.20 -13.37
N LYS A 323 -14.85 9.61 -14.60
CA LYS A 323 -15.75 10.23 -15.58
C LYS A 323 -16.75 9.26 -16.20
N SER A 324 -16.37 8.01 -16.41
CA SER A 324 -17.20 6.96 -17.00
C SER A 324 -16.91 5.63 -16.34
N GLU A 325 -17.92 4.81 -16.16
CA GLU A 325 -17.74 3.46 -15.57
C GLU A 325 -16.71 2.62 -16.32
N LYS A 326 -16.58 2.79 -17.63
CA LYS A 326 -15.55 2.13 -18.45
C LYS A 326 -14.12 2.41 -17.97
N ASN A 327 -13.90 3.56 -17.32
CA ASN A 327 -12.58 3.94 -16.84
C ASN A 327 -12.20 3.25 -15.52
N MET A 328 -13.14 2.57 -14.85
CA MET A 328 -12.86 1.83 -13.62
C MET A 328 -11.86 0.69 -13.85
N LEU A 329 -11.98 -0.03 -14.96
CA LEU A 329 -11.09 -1.17 -15.26
C LEU A 329 -9.62 -0.73 -15.38
N PRO A 330 -9.23 0.22 -16.24
CA PRO A 330 -7.84 0.65 -16.30
C PRO A 330 -7.34 1.28 -15.00
N VAL A 331 -8.18 2.05 -14.29
CA VAL A 331 -7.77 2.77 -13.08
C VAL A 331 -7.53 1.83 -11.90
N SER A 332 -8.36 0.82 -11.67
CA SER A 332 -8.21 -0.09 -10.52
C SER A 332 -7.50 -1.39 -10.89
N TYR A 333 -8.10 -2.20 -11.75
CA TYR A 333 -7.51 -3.47 -12.20
C TYR A 333 -6.15 -3.25 -12.88
N GLY A 334 -6.08 -2.25 -13.78
CA GLY A 334 -4.85 -1.91 -14.51
C GLY A 334 -3.73 -1.42 -13.58
N ALA A 335 -4.03 -0.61 -12.57
CA ALA A 335 -3.05 -0.14 -11.61
C ALA A 335 -2.46 -1.31 -10.79
N MET A 336 -3.29 -2.26 -10.34
CA MET A 336 -2.81 -3.45 -9.63
C MET A 336 -1.93 -4.35 -10.50
N ILE A 337 -2.26 -4.51 -11.79
CA ILE A 337 -1.41 -5.23 -12.75
C ILE A 337 -0.04 -4.57 -12.89
N MET A 338 0.02 -3.24 -12.96
CA MET A 338 1.29 -2.51 -13.00
C MET A 338 2.10 -2.65 -11.71
N GLU A 339 1.42 -2.70 -10.58
CA GLU A 339 2.07 -2.95 -9.28
C GLU A 339 2.62 -4.38 -9.18
N SER A 340 1.88 -5.37 -9.67
CA SER A 340 2.39 -6.75 -9.77
C SER A 340 3.61 -6.84 -10.69
N MET A 341 3.66 -6.05 -11.77
CA MET A 341 4.84 -5.94 -12.63
C MET A 341 6.05 -5.40 -11.86
N LEU A 342 5.86 -4.36 -11.05
CA LEU A 342 6.91 -3.82 -10.17
C LEU A 342 7.41 -4.88 -9.18
N ALA A 343 6.51 -5.69 -8.63
CA ALA A 343 6.87 -6.81 -7.75
C ALA A 343 7.72 -7.90 -8.46
N VAL A 344 7.43 -8.19 -9.74
CA VAL A 344 8.29 -9.08 -10.55
C VAL A 344 9.66 -8.46 -10.79
N ILE A 345 9.73 -7.15 -11.08
CA ILE A 345 11.01 -6.45 -11.22
C ILE A 345 11.82 -6.53 -9.93
N ALA A 346 11.19 -6.37 -8.77
CA ALA A 346 11.84 -6.50 -7.47
C ALA A 346 12.37 -7.92 -7.23
N LEU A 347 11.64 -8.95 -7.66
CA LEU A 347 12.11 -10.32 -7.63
C LEU A 347 13.33 -10.52 -8.56
N ILE A 348 13.31 -9.99 -9.78
CA ILE A 348 14.44 -10.04 -10.71
C ILE A 348 15.66 -9.33 -10.11
N ALA A 349 15.44 -8.19 -9.46
CA ALA A 349 16.48 -7.41 -8.80
C ALA A 349 17.21 -8.25 -7.72
N VAL A 350 16.48 -8.84 -6.78
CA VAL A 350 17.12 -9.66 -5.74
C VAL A 350 17.73 -10.95 -6.32
N ALA A 351 17.10 -11.52 -7.35
CA ALA A 351 17.59 -12.74 -7.99
C ALA A 351 18.88 -12.54 -8.78
N SER A 352 19.26 -11.32 -9.11
CA SER A 352 20.50 -11.00 -9.82
C SER A 352 21.75 -11.08 -8.94
N PHE A 353 21.61 -10.92 -7.63
CA PHE A 353 22.73 -11.05 -6.69
C PHE A 353 23.04 -12.52 -6.39
N ALA A 354 24.33 -12.82 -6.27
CA ALA A 354 24.78 -14.08 -5.69
C ALA A 354 24.59 -14.10 -4.16
N ASP A 355 24.68 -15.27 -3.55
CA ASP A 355 24.53 -15.42 -2.09
C ASP A 355 25.55 -14.52 -1.36
N GLY A 356 25.05 -13.63 -0.50
CA GLY A 356 25.86 -12.69 0.28
C GLY A 356 26.39 -11.46 -0.48
N GLU A 357 26.24 -11.40 -1.80
CA GLU A 357 26.79 -10.30 -2.62
C GLU A 357 26.17 -8.97 -2.27
N ALA A 358 24.85 -8.89 -2.08
CA ALA A 358 24.17 -7.65 -1.69
C ALA A 358 24.68 -7.11 -0.34
N ALA A 359 24.89 -8.00 0.64
CA ALA A 359 25.46 -7.64 1.93
C ALA A 359 26.93 -7.17 1.81
N ALA A 360 27.74 -7.84 0.97
CA ALA A 360 29.11 -7.44 0.69
C ALA A 360 29.21 -6.04 0.02
N GLN A 361 28.17 -5.64 -0.73
CA GLN A 361 28.05 -4.30 -1.27
C GLN A 361 27.46 -3.28 -0.27
N GLY A 362 27.21 -3.66 0.98
CA GLY A 362 26.64 -2.80 2.02
C GLY A 362 25.14 -2.51 1.84
N LEU A 363 24.43 -3.30 1.04
CA LEU A 363 23.00 -3.17 0.80
C LEU A 363 22.22 -3.90 1.91
N THR A 364 21.77 -3.16 2.91
CA THR A 364 21.17 -3.73 4.14
C THR A 364 19.65 -3.69 4.15
N THR A 365 19.03 -2.85 3.30
CA THR A 365 17.57 -2.73 3.22
C THR A 365 17.07 -3.15 1.83
N GLN A 366 15.81 -3.59 1.75
CA GLN A 366 15.20 -3.99 0.47
C GLN A 366 15.18 -2.86 -0.57
N PRO A 367 14.90 -1.59 -0.21
CA PRO A 367 15.04 -0.47 -1.15
C PRO A 367 16.46 -0.35 -1.70
N GLN A 368 17.49 -0.54 -0.87
CA GLN A 368 18.88 -0.49 -1.30
C GLN A 368 19.25 -1.66 -2.23
N ILE A 369 18.78 -2.88 -1.93
CA ILE A 369 18.96 -4.05 -2.79
C ILE A 369 18.32 -3.81 -4.16
N PHE A 370 17.10 -3.29 -4.18
CA PHE A 370 16.41 -2.94 -5.41
C PHE A 370 17.17 -1.87 -6.20
N ALA A 371 17.55 -0.77 -5.55
CA ALA A 371 18.27 0.33 -6.17
C ALA A 371 19.65 -0.09 -6.68
N GLY A 372 20.38 -0.91 -5.91
CA GLY A 372 21.67 -1.46 -6.31
C GLY A 372 21.59 -2.34 -7.55
N ALA A 373 20.60 -3.24 -7.60
CA ALA A 373 20.38 -4.08 -8.77
C ALA A 373 20.10 -3.26 -10.03
N ILE A 374 19.17 -2.27 -9.95
CA ILE A 374 18.85 -1.43 -11.10
C ILE A 374 20.05 -0.58 -11.51
N ALA A 375 20.85 -0.09 -10.55
CA ALA A 375 22.09 0.62 -10.84
C ALA A 375 23.10 -0.27 -11.58
N ASN A 376 23.31 -1.50 -11.13
CA ASN A 376 24.15 -2.50 -11.81
C ASN A 376 23.66 -2.77 -13.24
N PHE A 377 22.33 -2.87 -13.46
CA PHE A 377 21.77 -3.12 -14.78
C PHE A 377 22.00 -1.96 -15.75
N LEU A 378 21.88 -0.72 -15.29
CA LEU A 378 22.02 0.47 -16.10
C LEU A 378 23.48 0.91 -16.28
N GLU A 379 24.40 0.43 -15.44
CA GLU A 379 25.84 0.63 -15.62
C GLU A 379 26.33 0.00 -16.92
N VAL A 380 25.70 -1.08 -17.40
CA VAL A 380 26.00 -1.72 -18.69
C VAL A 380 25.87 -0.75 -19.88
N ILE A 381 25.00 0.24 -19.79
CA ILE A 381 24.84 1.28 -20.81
C ILE A 381 25.61 2.56 -20.49
N GLY A 382 26.51 2.53 -19.50
CA GLY A 382 27.42 3.63 -19.16
C GLY A 382 26.82 4.68 -18.23
N LEU A 383 25.66 4.41 -17.57
CA LEU A 383 25.14 5.33 -16.56
C LEU A 383 25.92 5.19 -15.24
N PRO A 384 26.28 6.31 -14.56
CA PRO A 384 27.00 6.25 -13.31
C PRO A 384 26.18 5.52 -12.23
N HIS A 385 26.76 4.46 -11.63
CA HIS A 385 26.11 3.66 -10.59
C HIS A 385 25.56 4.51 -9.44
N SER A 386 26.36 5.44 -8.90
CA SER A 386 25.97 6.29 -7.77
C SER A 386 24.75 7.17 -8.07
N LEU A 387 24.66 7.69 -9.29
CA LEU A 387 23.53 8.51 -9.73
C LEU A 387 22.26 7.68 -9.79
N VAL A 388 22.31 6.52 -10.47
CA VAL A 388 21.16 5.61 -10.62
C VAL A 388 20.70 5.09 -9.26
N PHE A 389 21.64 4.63 -8.43
CA PHE A 389 21.35 4.16 -7.07
C PHE A 389 20.61 5.23 -6.26
N THR A 390 21.12 6.47 -6.26
CA THR A 390 20.51 7.58 -5.52
C THR A 390 19.11 7.90 -6.04
N LEU A 391 18.91 7.95 -7.35
CA LEU A 391 17.60 8.24 -7.96
C LEU A 391 16.57 7.15 -7.67
N ILE A 392 16.94 5.88 -7.80
CA ILE A 392 16.02 4.76 -7.54
C ILE A 392 15.69 4.67 -6.05
N ASN A 393 16.69 4.79 -5.19
CA ASN A 393 16.50 4.74 -3.74
C ASN A 393 15.69 5.94 -3.23
N LEU A 394 15.92 7.13 -3.82
CA LEU A 394 15.07 8.31 -3.60
C LEU A 394 13.62 8.04 -3.99
N ALA A 395 13.38 7.45 -5.17
CA ALA A 395 12.04 7.14 -5.64
C ALA A 395 11.31 6.22 -4.63
N VAL A 396 11.94 5.11 -4.22
CA VAL A 396 11.35 4.17 -3.26
C VAL A 396 11.09 4.85 -1.90
N SER A 397 12.03 5.65 -1.41
CA SER A 397 11.88 6.37 -0.14
C SER A 397 10.79 7.43 -0.20
N ALA A 398 10.68 8.15 -1.33
CA ALA A 398 9.65 9.15 -1.54
C ALA A 398 8.24 8.52 -1.56
N PHE A 399 8.09 7.30 -2.14
CA PHE A 399 6.84 6.55 -2.08
C PHE A 399 6.50 6.10 -0.67
N ALA A 400 7.49 5.57 0.06
CA ALA A 400 7.27 5.19 1.44
C ALA A 400 6.82 6.38 2.30
N LEU A 401 7.43 7.56 2.14
CA LEU A 401 7.03 8.79 2.84
C LEU A 401 5.63 9.25 2.43
N THR A 402 5.28 9.18 1.14
CA THR A 402 3.92 9.53 0.65
C THR A 402 2.86 8.61 1.25
N SER A 403 3.14 7.31 1.30
CA SER A 403 2.26 6.34 1.94
C SER A 403 2.11 6.63 3.44
N LEU A 404 3.18 6.99 4.13
CA LEU A 404 3.17 7.34 5.56
C LEU A 404 2.22 8.51 5.86
N ASP A 405 2.27 9.57 5.07
CA ASP A 405 1.42 10.74 5.28
C ASP A 405 -0.05 10.42 5.07
N SER A 406 -0.35 9.70 3.99
CA SER A 406 -1.71 9.29 3.64
C SER A 406 -2.27 8.33 4.69
N VAL A 407 -1.50 7.33 5.12
CA VAL A 407 -1.91 6.34 6.11
C VAL A 407 -2.07 6.96 7.50
N ALA A 408 -1.17 7.85 7.92
CA ALA A 408 -1.31 8.55 9.21
C ALA A 408 -2.59 9.38 9.25
N ARG A 409 -2.97 10.00 8.13
CA ARG A 409 -4.22 10.75 8.00
C ARG A 409 -5.44 9.83 8.04
N VAL A 410 -5.42 8.70 7.31
CA VAL A 410 -6.49 7.70 7.34
C VAL A 410 -6.63 7.12 8.75
N GLY A 411 -5.53 6.79 9.43
CA GLY A 411 -5.54 6.30 10.81
C GLY A 411 -6.17 7.31 11.77
N ARG A 412 -5.79 8.59 11.68
CA ARG A 412 -6.43 9.66 12.45
C ARG A 412 -7.93 9.73 12.20
N LEU A 413 -8.36 9.72 10.93
CA LEU A 413 -9.77 9.80 10.56
C LEU A 413 -10.54 8.58 11.07
N SER A 414 -10.01 7.37 10.89
CA SER A 414 -10.62 6.13 11.38
C SER A 414 -10.82 6.16 12.90
N PHE A 415 -9.82 6.68 13.65
CA PHE A 415 -9.94 6.86 15.09
C PHE A 415 -11.03 7.86 15.46
N GLN A 416 -11.10 9.01 14.76
CA GLN A 416 -12.12 10.02 15.02
C GLN A 416 -13.53 9.51 14.71
N GLU A 417 -13.72 8.88 13.55
CA GLU A 417 -15.02 8.34 13.10
C GLU A 417 -15.51 7.20 14.01
N PHE A 418 -14.62 6.46 14.66
CA PHE A 418 -15.01 5.42 15.61
C PHE A 418 -15.84 5.96 16.78
N PHE A 419 -15.60 7.21 17.21
CA PHE A 419 -16.31 7.87 18.31
C PHE A 419 -17.53 8.67 17.87
N ILE A 420 -17.75 8.85 16.56
CA ILE A 420 -18.86 9.62 15.98
C ILE A 420 -19.85 8.64 15.35
N ASP A 421 -21.11 8.75 15.73
CA ASP A 421 -22.24 8.10 15.05
C ASP A 421 -22.99 9.14 14.21
N ASP A 422 -23.73 8.72 13.18
CA ASP A 422 -24.49 9.63 12.29
C ASP A 422 -25.52 10.49 13.05
N ASP A 423 -26.01 10.00 14.20
CA ASP A 423 -26.97 10.69 15.07
C ASP A 423 -26.28 11.54 16.17
N THR A 424 -24.94 11.72 16.09
CA THR A 424 -24.19 12.43 17.14
C THR A 424 -24.32 13.93 16.97
N ASP A 425 -24.92 14.61 17.95
CA ASP A 425 -24.93 16.08 18.01
C ASP A 425 -23.51 16.61 18.26
N MET A 426 -22.98 17.30 17.25
CA MET A 426 -21.60 17.83 17.26
C MET A 426 -21.43 19.01 18.23
N ASP A 427 -22.52 19.71 18.57
CA ASP A 427 -22.49 20.87 19.46
C ASP A 427 -22.46 20.47 20.94
N HIS A 428 -23.01 19.29 21.28
CA HIS A 428 -23.11 18.77 22.66
C HIS A 428 -22.31 17.49 22.90
N LEU A 429 -21.09 17.41 22.35
CA LEU A 429 -20.22 16.25 22.55
C LEU A 429 -19.75 16.11 24.01
N PRO A 430 -19.84 14.90 24.64
CA PRO A 430 -19.17 14.60 25.89
C PRO A 430 -17.66 14.86 25.81
N LEU A 431 -17.02 15.27 26.92
CA LEU A 431 -15.61 15.65 26.96
C LEU A 431 -14.69 14.60 26.33
N TYR A 432 -14.91 13.31 26.63
CA TYR A 432 -14.09 12.23 26.07
C TYR A 432 -14.21 12.11 24.56
N LYS A 433 -15.40 12.30 23.98
CA LYS A 433 -15.60 12.33 22.52
C LYS A 433 -14.95 13.56 21.92
N LYS A 434 -15.08 14.74 22.55
CA LYS A 434 -14.44 15.98 22.10
C LYS A 434 -12.91 15.86 22.06
N VAL A 435 -12.31 15.19 23.05
CA VAL A 435 -10.87 14.90 23.06
C VAL A 435 -10.50 13.89 21.98
N ALA A 436 -11.23 12.77 21.88
CA ALA A 436 -10.95 11.71 20.91
C ALA A 436 -11.09 12.19 19.45
N THR A 437 -12.04 13.10 19.17
CA THR A 437 -12.26 13.67 17.83
C THR A 437 -11.34 14.85 17.50
N ASN A 438 -10.55 15.32 18.48
CA ASN A 438 -9.57 16.38 18.23
C ASN A 438 -8.46 15.86 17.31
N LYS A 439 -8.21 16.60 16.20
CA LYS A 439 -7.24 16.17 15.17
C LYS A 439 -5.81 16.02 15.68
N TYR A 440 -5.40 16.80 16.67
CA TYR A 440 -4.06 16.71 17.25
C TYR A 440 -3.93 15.51 18.17
N PHE A 441 -4.91 15.30 19.05
CA PHE A 441 -4.93 14.15 19.97
C PHE A 441 -4.95 12.82 19.21
N SER A 442 -5.86 12.68 18.24
CA SER A 442 -5.97 11.45 17.45
C SER A 442 -4.73 11.16 16.60
N THR A 443 -4.04 12.21 16.10
CA THR A 443 -2.76 12.04 15.40
C THR A 443 -1.67 11.61 16.37
N VAL A 444 -1.52 12.30 17.51
CA VAL A 444 -0.44 12.00 18.48
C VAL A 444 -0.56 10.58 19.03
N ILE A 445 -1.75 10.13 19.42
CA ILE A 445 -1.92 8.76 19.95
C ILE A 445 -1.58 7.71 18.89
N THR A 446 -1.98 7.93 17.63
CA THR A 446 -1.66 7.04 16.51
C THR A 446 -0.15 6.97 16.29
N LEU A 447 0.54 8.10 16.26
CA LEU A 447 1.98 8.17 16.01
C LEU A 447 2.82 7.67 17.19
N VAL A 448 2.39 7.88 18.43
CA VAL A 448 3.09 7.34 19.62
C VAL A 448 3.06 5.82 19.60
N LEU A 449 1.91 5.21 19.34
CA LEU A 449 1.81 3.76 19.22
C LEU A 449 2.63 3.21 18.05
N ALA A 450 2.61 3.89 16.91
CA ALA A 450 3.42 3.52 15.75
C ALA A 450 4.93 3.64 16.03
N TYR A 451 5.36 4.67 16.76
CA TYR A 451 6.77 4.84 17.15
C TYR A 451 7.25 3.72 18.08
N LEU A 452 6.44 3.36 19.07
CA LEU A 452 6.76 2.27 19.99
C LEU A 452 6.88 0.93 19.25
N LEU A 453 6.00 0.67 18.26
CA LEU A 453 6.08 -0.49 17.41
C LEU A 453 7.30 -0.45 16.48
N ALA A 454 7.63 0.71 15.90
CA ALA A 454 8.79 0.85 15.02
C ALA A 454 10.12 0.44 15.70
N LYS A 455 10.20 0.53 17.04
CA LYS A 455 11.37 0.05 17.82
C LYS A 455 11.57 -1.46 17.79
N VAL A 456 10.59 -2.24 17.38
CA VAL A 456 10.73 -3.69 17.15
C VAL A 456 11.60 -3.98 15.92
N GLY A 457 11.58 -3.08 14.96
CA GLY A 457 12.23 -3.21 13.66
C GLY A 457 11.28 -3.76 12.58
N TYR A 458 11.41 -3.24 11.37
CA TYR A 458 10.47 -3.56 10.30
C TYR A 458 10.46 -5.04 9.91
N ALA A 459 11.58 -5.73 9.98
CA ALA A 459 11.67 -7.15 9.63
C ALA A 459 10.76 -8.04 10.50
N GLU A 460 10.65 -7.72 11.79
CA GLU A 460 9.76 -8.43 12.72
C GLU A 460 8.29 -7.97 12.58
N ILE A 461 8.06 -6.70 12.23
CA ILE A 461 6.69 -6.15 12.06
C ILE A 461 6.10 -6.56 10.71
N TRP A 462 6.92 -6.77 9.68
CA TRP A 462 6.46 -6.98 8.30
C TRP A 462 5.45 -8.13 8.13
N PRO A 463 5.64 -9.31 8.73
CA PRO A 463 4.64 -10.38 8.65
C PRO A 463 3.29 -10.01 9.29
N LEU A 464 3.32 -9.26 10.41
CA LEU A 464 2.10 -8.78 11.06
C LEU A 464 1.41 -7.70 10.21
N PHE A 465 2.17 -6.75 9.68
CA PHE A 465 1.68 -5.75 8.71
C PHE A 465 1.05 -6.42 7.49
N GLY A 466 1.76 -7.39 6.88
CA GLY A 466 1.25 -8.13 5.73
C GLY A 466 -0.04 -8.90 6.05
N SER A 467 -0.10 -9.55 7.20
CA SER A 467 -1.30 -10.26 7.66
C SER A 467 -2.48 -9.32 7.87
N ALA A 468 -2.25 -8.16 8.49
CA ALA A 468 -3.28 -7.13 8.68
C ALA A 468 -3.77 -6.55 7.34
N ASN A 469 -2.84 -6.27 6.43
CA ASN A 469 -3.15 -5.76 5.09
C ASN A 469 -4.02 -6.74 4.29
N GLN A 470 -3.68 -8.01 4.33
CA GLN A 470 -4.45 -9.04 3.65
C GLN A 470 -5.77 -9.36 4.35
N LEU A 471 -5.85 -9.23 5.68
CA LEU A 471 -7.12 -9.34 6.39
C LEU A 471 -8.06 -8.18 6.02
N LEU A 472 -7.54 -6.98 5.85
CA LEU A 472 -8.31 -5.87 5.29
C LEU A 472 -8.85 -6.20 3.88
N SER A 473 -8.06 -6.90 3.06
CA SER A 473 -8.51 -7.44 1.77
C SER A 473 -9.69 -8.40 1.92
N VAL A 474 -9.63 -9.32 2.87
CA VAL A 474 -10.74 -10.23 3.18
C VAL A 474 -12.01 -9.46 3.52
N LEU A 475 -11.91 -8.44 4.38
CA LEU A 475 -13.06 -7.62 4.79
C LEU A 475 -13.65 -6.84 3.61
N ALA A 476 -12.82 -6.30 2.75
CA ALA A 476 -13.24 -5.63 1.52
C ALA A 476 -13.91 -6.60 0.53
N LEU A 477 -13.33 -7.79 0.34
CA LEU A 477 -13.92 -8.84 -0.52
C LEU A 477 -15.28 -9.30 0.01
N ILE A 478 -15.44 -9.46 1.32
CA ILE A 478 -16.73 -9.79 1.95
C ILE A 478 -17.74 -8.68 1.66
N ALA A 479 -17.40 -7.42 1.87
CA ALA A 479 -18.29 -6.28 1.62
C ALA A 479 -18.73 -6.24 0.15
N CYS A 480 -17.78 -6.38 -0.79
CA CYS A 480 -18.04 -6.43 -2.22
C CYS A 480 -18.91 -7.65 -2.60
N ALA A 481 -18.67 -8.82 -1.99
CA ALA A 481 -19.44 -10.01 -2.25
C ALA A 481 -20.90 -9.87 -1.77
N VAL A 482 -21.14 -9.25 -0.60
CA VAL A 482 -22.51 -8.96 -0.10
C VAL A 482 -23.21 -7.97 -1.04
N PHE A 483 -22.54 -6.91 -1.46
CA PHE A 483 -23.06 -5.95 -2.44
C PHE A 483 -23.41 -6.65 -3.77
N LEU A 484 -22.49 -7.42 -4.35
CA LEU A 484 -22.71 -8.12 -5.62
C LEU A 484 -23.77 -9.23 -5.52
N LYS A 485 -24.01 -9.79 -4.33
CA LYS A 485 -25.14 -10.70 -4.09
C LYS A 485 -26.47 -9.97 -4.27
N LYS A 486 -26.63 -8.77 -3.72
CA LYS A 486 -27.84 -7.97 -3.88
C LYS A 486 -28.13 -7.63 -5.35
N THR A 487 -27.09 -7.39 -6.14
CA THR A 487 -27.20 -7.09 -7.58
C THR A 487 -27.20 -8.33 -8.48
N LYS A 488 -27.20 -9.56 -7.91
CA LYS A 488 -27.14 -10.87 -8.63
C LYS A 488 -25.90 -11.03 -9.52
N ARG A 489 -24.79 -10.38 -9.20
CA ARG A 489 -23.53 -10.37 -9.98
C ARG A 489 -22.36 -11.05 -9.29
N GLN A 490 -22.61 -11.72 -8.16
CA GLN A 490 -21.58 -12.46 -7.42
C GLN A 490 -21.09 -13.71 -8.17
N GLY A 491 -19.95 -14.26 -7.76
CA GLY A 491 -19.42 -15.50 -8.32
C GLY A 491 -18.10 -15.93 -7.70
N ALA A 492 -17.56 -17.03 -8.21
CA ALA A 492 -16.31 -17.64 -7.74
C ALA A 492 -15.11 -16.67 -7.73
N MET A 493 -15.12 -15.65 -8.61
CA MET A 493 -14.08 -14.62 -8.68
C MET A 493 -13.90 -13.82 -7.38
N LEU A 494 -14.88 -13.79 -6.49
CA LEU A 494 -14.77 -13.18 -5.16
C LEU A 494 -14.65 -14.22 -4.05
N TRP A 495 -15.36 -15.34 -4.19
CA TRP A 495 -15.39 -16.38 -3.16
C TRP A 495 -14.05 -17.09 -2.98
N ILE A 496 -13.38 -17.45 -4.08
CA ILE A 496 -12.10 -18.14 -4.03
C ILE A 496 -11.03 -17.26 -3.38
N PRO A 497 -10.78 -16.00 -3.83
CA PRO A 497 -9.87 -15.10 -3.14
C PRO A 497 -10.22 -14.89 -1.67
N MET A 498 -11.48 -14.66 -1.34
CA MET A 498 -11.93 -14.41 0.02
C MET A 498 -11.60 -15.57 0.97
N VAL A 499 -11.97 -16.81 0.59
CA VAL A 499 -11.74 -18.00 1.44
C VAL A 499 -10.26 -18.31 1.57
N PHE A 500 -9.51 -18.23 0.46
CA PHE A 500 -8.07 -18.46 0.48
C PHE A 500 -7.35 -17.42 1.37
N MET A 501 -7.65 -16.14 1.19
CA MET A 501 -7.03 -15.08 1.99
C MET A 501 -7.43 -15.15 3.46
N MET A 502 -8.65 -15.59 3.81
CA MET A 502 -9.03 -15.90 5.19
C MET A 502 -8.14 -16.99 5.79
N ALA A 503 -7.95 -18.09 5.09
CA ALA A 503 -7.09 -19.18 5.56
C ALA A 503 -5.64 -18.70 5.78
N VAL A 504 -5.08 -17.96 4.82
CA VAL A 504 -3.73 -17.39 4.91
C VAL A 504 -3.60 -16.47 6.12
N THR A 505 -4.48 -15.48 6.24
CA THR A 505 -4.35 -14.41 7.23
C THR A 505 -4.59 -14.90 8.66
N PHE A 506 -5.60 -15.74 8.86
CA PHE A 506 -5.87 -16.29 10.21
C PHE A 506 -4.76 -17.25 10.64
N THR A 507 -4.20 -18.05 9.74
CA THR A 507 -3.05 -18.90 10.05
C THR A 507 -1.83 -18.06 10.41
N ALA A 508 -1.53 -16.99 9.64
CA ALA A 508 -0.40 -16.12 9.89
C ALA A 508 -0.50 -15.40 11.24
N LEU A 509 -1.67 -14.85 11.56
CA LEU A 509 -1.92 -14.21 12.85
C LEU A 509 -1.83 -15.22 13.99
N GLY A 510 -2.41 -16.42 13.83
CA GLY A 510 -2.31 -17.50 14.81
C GLY A 510 -0.87 -17.91 15.09
N MET A 511 -0.03 -18.06 14.05
CA MET A 511 1.39 -18.38 14.20
C MET A 511 2.15 -17.25 14.92
N THR A 512 1.86 -15.98 14.60
CA THR A 512 2.45 -14.82 15.27
C THR A 512 2.09 -14.82 16.76
N ILE A 513 0.83 -15.06 17.09
CA ILE A 513 0.35 -15.14 18.49
C ILE A 513 1.01 -16.30 19.23
N CYS A 514 1.12 -17.49 18.63
CA CYS A 514 1.78 -18.65 19.22
C CYS A 514 3.27 -18.38 19.46
N LYS A 515 3.99 -17.79 18.47
CA LYS A 515 5.42 -17.44 18.60
C LYS A 515 5.64 -16.46 19.76
N LEU A 516 4.94 -15.33 19.76
CA LEU A 516 5.11 -14.28 20.76
C LEU A 516 4.55 -14.71 22.13
N GLY A 517 3.45 -15.45 22.16
CA GLY A 517 2.89 -16.01 23.40
C GLY A 517 3.84 -17.01 24.08
N GLY A 518 4.49 -17.87 23.29
CA GLY A 518 5.53 -18.77 23.77
C GLY A 518 6.74 -18.02 24.35
N GLN A 519 7.20 -16.98 23.68
CA GLN A 519 8.28 -16.10 24.17
C GLN A 519 7.88 -15.40 25.48
N PHE A 520 6.64 -14.90 25.58
CA PHE A 520 6.12 -14.27 26.79
C PHE A 520 6.20 -15.20 27.99
N MET A 521 5.83 -16.47 27.82
CA MET A 521 5.82 -17.47 28.88
C MET A 521 7.22 -17.93 29.32
N THR A 522 8.24 -17.80 28.46
CA THR A 522 9.60 -18.33 28.72
C THR A 522 10.59 -17.25 29.13
N THR A 523 10.67 -16.16 28.39
CA THR A 523 11.72 -15.13 28.53
C THR A 523 11.17 -13.74 28.84
N GLY A 524 9.85 -13.57 28.80
CA GLY A 524 9.20 -12.26 28.79
C GLY A 524 9.34 -11.58 27.43
N LEU A 525 8.63 -10.48 27.25
CA LEU A 525 8.66 -9.69 26.01
C LEU A 525 9.15 -8.27 26.29
N SER A 526 9.83 -7.69 25.29
CA SER A 526 10.04 -6.24 25.23
C SER A 526 8.69 -5.52 25.09
N LEU A 527 8.66 -4.23 25.38
CA LEU A 527 7.46 -3.40 25.19
C LEU A 527 6.93 -3.49 23.74
N GLY A 528 7.82 -3.44 22.76
CA GLY A 528 7.45 -3.53 21.34
C GLY A 528 6.82 -4.88 20.99
N ASN A 529 7.43 -6.00 21.40
CA ASN A 529 6.89 -7.34 21.16
C ASN A 529 5.58 -7.58 21.91
N THR A 530 5.41 -6.98 23.08
CA THR A 530 4.13 -7.02 23.81
C THR A 530 3.03 -6.29 23.03
N LEU A 531 3.33 -5.11 22.50
CA LEU A 531 2.40 -4.39 21.64
C LEU A 531 2.08 -5.19 20.37
N GLN A 532 3.09 -5.79 19.74
CA GLN A 532 2.90 -6.65 18.56
C GLN A 532 1.95 -7.82 18.86
N LEU A 533 2.10 -8.48 20.00
CA LEU A 533 1.20 -9.56 20.45
C LEU A 533 -0.23 -9.04 20.65
N ILE A 534 -0.39 -7.91 21.33
CA ILE A 534 -1.71 -7.28 21.54
C ILE A 534 -2.36 -6.95 20.19
N PHE A 535 -1.63 -6.35 19.26
CA PHE A 535 -2.14 -6.04 17.92
C PHE A 535 -2.56 -7.31 17.16
N ALA A 536 -1.74 -8.37 17.19
CA ALA A 536 -2.07 -9.62 16.52
C ALA A 536 -3.37 -10.24 17.06
N VAL A 537 -3.56 -10.26 18.38
CA VAL A 537 -4.78 -10.75 19.03
C VAL A 537 -5.99 -9.90 18.67
N LEU A 538 -5.87 -8.57 18.76
CA LEU A 538 -6.97 -7.66 18.43
C LEU A 538 -7.39 -7.79 16.96
N LEU A 539 -6.43 -7.81 16.03
CA LEU A 539 -6.70 -7.96 14.60
C LEU A 539 -7.39 -9.29 14.30
N LEU A 540 -6.95 -10.40 14.93
CA LEU A 540 -7.57 -11.71 14.77
C LEU A 540 -9.02 -11.69 15.25
N ILE A 541 -9.28 -11.17 16.45
CA ILE A 541 -10.64 -11.08 17.02
C ILE A 541 -11.54 -10.22 16.14
N LEU A 542 -11.09 -9.02 15.78
CA LEU A 542 -11.84 -8.10 14.92
C LEU A 542 -12.15 -8.72 13.55
N GLY A 543 -11.13 -9.33 12.95
CA GLY A 543 -11.27 -10.00 11.65
C GLY A 543 -12.27 -11.15 11.69
N VAL A 544 -12.21 -12.00 12.70
CA VAL A 544 -13.15 -13.12 12.87
C VAL A 544 -14.58 -12.61 13.05
N ILE A 545 -14.80 -11.61 13.90
CA ILE A 545 -16.16 -11.07 14.14
C ILE A 545 -16.76 -10.49 12.84
N VAL A 546 -16.00 -9.65 12.13
CA VAL A 546 -16.49 -9.04 10.89
C VAL A 546 -16.68 -10.11 9.79
N ALA A 547 -15.79 -11.09 9.70
CA ALA A 547 -15.93 -12.20 8.76
C ALA A 547 -17.21 -13.02 9.05
N ILE A 548 -17.49 -13.36 10.31
CA ILE A 548 -18.72 -14.08 10.70
C ILE A 548 -19.96 -13.28 10.32
N GLN A 549 -19.98 -11.97 10.64
CA GLN A 549 -21.11 -11.10 10.27
C GLN A 549 -21.32 -11.03 8.76
N GLY A 550 -20.24 -10.87 8.00
CA GLY A 550 -20.29 -10.82 6.54
C GLY A 550 -20.75 -12.15 5.93
N ILE A 551 -20.21 -13.28 6.39
CA ILE A 551 -20.62 -14.62 5.94
C ILE A 551 -22.09 -14.88 6.27
N LYS A 552 -22.55 -14.48 7.45
CA LYS A 552 -23.98 -14.58 7.81
C LYS A 552 -24.85 -13.84 6.79
N LYS A 553 -24.48 -12.60 6.43
CA LYS A 553 -25.17 -11.82 5.38
C LYS A 553 -25.10 -12.47 3.99
N LEU A 554 -23.99 -13.12 3.68
CA LEU A 554 -23.82 -13.86 2.44
C LEU A 554 -24.67 -15.16 2.40
N THR A 555 -24.96 -15.77 3.53
CA THR A 555 -25.73 -17.02 3.62
C THR A 555 -27.22 -16.80 3.88
N GLU A 556 -27.63 -15.61 4.35
CA GLU A 556 -29.06 -15.28 4.52
C GLU A 556 -29.85 -15.53 3.22
N LYS A 557 -30.82 -16.45 3.29
CA LYS A 557 -31.81 -16.67 2.20
C LYS A 557 -32.71 -15.46 2.10
N LYS A 558 -33.14 -15.10 0.87
CA LYS A 558 -34.17 -14.08 0.65
C LYS A 558 -35.54 -14.57 1.20
N GLU A 559 -35.75 -14.40 2.49
CA GLU A 559 -37.09 -14.41 3.08
C GLU A 559 -37.31 -13.03 3.69
N ALA A 560 -38.30 -12.30 3.22
CA ALA A 560 -38.85 -11.02 3.73
C ALA A 560 -38.53 -9.74 2.97
N GLN A 561 -38.79 -9.71 1.67
CA GLN A 561 -39.05 -8.45 0.97
C GLN A 561 -40.29 -8.50 0.05
N ALA A 562 -41.00 -9.63 0.00
CA ALA A 562 -42.29 -9.73 -0.67
C ALA A 562 -43.44 -9.16 0.17
N ASP A 563 -43.36 -9.22 1.50
CA ASP A 563 -44.48 -8.83 2.38
C ASP A 563 -44.62 -7.32 2.65
N LYS A 564 -43.60 -6.49 2.32
CA LYS A 564 -43.71 -5.01 2.50
C LYS A 564 -44.21 -4.25 1.27
N VAL A 565 -44.28 -4.89 0.11
CA VAL A 565 -44.81 -4.27 -1.12
C VAL A 565 -46.30 -4.56 -1.29
N GLU A 566 -46.84 -5.66 -0.72
CA GLU A 566 -48.26 -5.93 -0.75
C GLU A 566 -49.08 -5.13 0.27
N GLU A 567 -48.50 -4.70 1.40
CA GLU A 567 -49.23 -3.87 2.38
C GLU A 567 -49.37 -2.41 1.96
N THR A 568 -48.56 -1.92 1.01
CA THR A 568 -48.66 -0.50 0.53
C THR A 568 -49.58 -0.36 -0.68
N THR A 569 -50.01 -1.45 -1.31
CA THR A 569 -50.90 -1.44 -2.49
C THR A 569 -52.37 -1.72 -2.13
N ILE A 570 -52.68 -1.92 -0.85
CA ILE A 570 -54.07 -2.14 -0.38
C ILE A 570 -54.66 -0.85 0.30
N LEU A 571 -53.90 0.23 0.36
CA LEU A 571 -54.33 1.49 0.99
C LEU A 571 -54.23 2.70 0.03
N GLU A 572 -54.36 2.49 -1.30
CA GLU A 572 -54.78 3.52 -2.28
C GLU A 572 -56.10 3.08 -2.95
#